data_112b56d1dd2833c751877eaaac996893
#
_entry.id   112b56d1dd2833c751877eaaac996893
#
_cell.length_a   1.000
_cell.length_b   1.000
_cell.length_c   1.000
_cell.angle_alpha   90.00
_cell.angle_beta   90.00
_cell.angle_gamma   90.00
#
_symmetry.space_group_name_H-M   'P 1'
#
loop_
_entity.id
_entity.type
_entity.pdbx_description
1 polymer ?
#
loop_
_entity_poly.entity_id
_entity_poly.type
_entity_poly.pdbx_seq_one_letter_code
_entity_poly.pdbx_strand_id
1 'polypeptide(L)'
;MKIIRSEYIYIITQNDFEKSFVYSLLSKRLIHENPKFKMKSNKRYYSKEPKQIQTFAETRIKDKFGYKISRGNCEIIEELKQNIPNIEFEDNRASYKIQCNSLIGPRDDEQKKAIKALSENNFGYGILNSPPASGKTYIASQLITIFKERTLILVDMNLLIEQFIDSLLQFTDIKIEEIGLIREKDLEYDLDKKVIIATMQTLIKKKEIMKKLNNNIGFLIQDECQIASCDTIRSIFKEFRPKYQLGLSGTPFRDDKMDFLIREMIGPIIYTTNKEEMIKKGSLIKPILRPVFLKDDIMFNKYINKNTEIEFRDVVNYYYNNPLVINKVSKLVYKLFNEHSQLIICKEKEIVYKYFKEIISILFPKAIKKYEKIKKDKIKNLQVKIKSETNEDKKRVLKKELEKIEKEEFAKSKILKEIPETECVKILTGELKKEERDKIISDTNNRKIKVIITTSLMDKAISINRLDILHLLFSTRERVNTVQREGRISRAYKNKTKAIVFDYIYDHYMSFFQFYNTKGTCRMVAHNESVKIPSNIKIFINYLLKRFMEKNNNIVDEEYEKTKHLYEIDVNK
;
A
#
# COMPACT_ATOMS: atom_id res chain seq x y z
N MET A 1 -39.72 13.59 -14.60
CA MET A 1 -38.25 13.32 -14.67
C MET A 1 -38.00 11.86 -15.00
N LYS A 2 -36.89 11.55 -15.69
CA LYS A 2 -36.43 10.17 -15.91
C LYS A 2 -34.98 9.98 -15.49
N ILE A 3 -34.68 8.92 -14.75
CA ILE A 3 -33.32 8.55 -14.34
C ILE A 3 -32.93 7.26 -15.03
N ILE A 4 -31.79 7.28 -15.75
CA ILE A 4 -31.22 6.10 -16.40
C ILE A 4 -29.92 5.75 -15.69
N ARG A 5 -29.80 4.51 -15.21
CA ARG A 5 -28.58 3.96 -14.60
C ARG A 5 -27.85 3.09 -15.61
N SER A 6 -26.60 3.45 -15.90
CA SER A 6 -25.74 2.73 -16.84
C SER A 6 -24.27 2.85 -16.37
N GLU A 7 -23.31 3.10 -17.28
CA GLU A 7 -21.92 3.48 -16.94
C GLU A 7 -21.85 4.84 -16.21
N TYR A 8 -22.90 5.66 -16.38
CA TYR A 8 -23.19 6.88 -15.65
C TYR A 8 -24.62 6.86 -15.13
N ILE A 9 -24.96 7.85 -14.31
CA ILE A 9 -26.35 8.19 -14.00
C ILE A 9 -26.73 9.36 -14.90
N TYR A 10 -27.78 9.20 -15.67
CA TYR A 10 -28.36 10.23 -16.51
C TYR A 10 -29.69 10.69 -15.90
N ILE A 11 -29.83 12.00 -15.70
CA ILE A 11 -31.02 12.63 -15.10
C ILE A 11 -31.65 13.49 -16.21
N ILE A 12 -32.75 13.00 -16.79
CA ILE A 12 -33.46 13.67 -17.90
C ILE A 12 -34.59 14.48 -17.29
N THR A 13 -34.59 15.79 -17.53
CA THR A 13 -35.60 16.73 -17.05
C THR A 13 -36.67 16.95 -18.11
N GLN A 14 -37.92 17.21 -17.67
CA GLN A 14 -39.08 17.38 -18.56
C GLN A 14 -39.53 18.86 -18.64
N ASN A 15 -39.17 19.68 -17.66
CA ASN A 15 -39.54 21.09 -17.56
C ASN A 15 -38.45 21.93 -16.92
N ASP A 16 -38.59 23.25 -16.96
CA ASP A 16 -37.60 24.20 -16.43
C ASP A 16 -37.46 24.14 -14.90
N PHE A 17 -38.53 23.81 -14.19
CA PHE A 17 -38.47 23.61 -12.73
C PHE A 17 -37.53 22.43 -12.38
N GLU A 18 -37.75 21.29 -12.98
CA GLU A 18 -36.87 20.12 -12.78
C GLU A 18 -35.44 20.44 -13.17
N LYS A 19 -35.23 21.16 -14.30
CA LYS A 19 -33.91 21.56 -14.77
C LYS A 19 -33.19 22.43 -13.74
N SER A 20 -33.85 23.47 -13.22
CA SER A 20 -33.29 24.41 -12.24
C SER A 20 -33.02 23.72 -10.90
N PHE A 21 -33.95 22.88 -10.44
CA PHE A 21 -33.81 22.11 -9.21
C PHE A 21 -32.61 21.15 -9.27
N VAL A 22 -32.53 20.34 -10.34
CA VAL A 22 -31.43 19.40 -10.54
C VAL A 22 -30.09 20.13 -10.65
N TYR A 23 -30.03 21.22 -11.39
CA TYR A 23 -28.80 22.03 -11.49
C TYR A 23 -28.36 22.57 -10.14
N SER A 24 -29.27 23.10 -9.33
CA SER A 24 -28.99 23.60 -7.99
C SER A 24 -28.45 22.49 -7.09
N LEU A 25 -29.09 21.33 -7.09
CA LEU A 25 -28.67 20.15 -6.32
C LEU A 25 -27.26 19.67 -6.73
N LEU A 26 -27.03 19.50 -8.03
CA LEU A 26 -25.74 19.03 -8.56
C LEU A 26 -24.63 20.05 -8.29
N SER A 27 -24.92 21.35 -8.44
CA SER A 27 -23.95 22.42 -8.15
C SER A 27 -23.52 22.42 -6.69
N LYS A 28 -24.44 22.18 -5.78
CA LYS A 28 -24.16 22.08 -4.34
C LYS A 28 -23.34 20.84 -3.98
N ARG A 29 -23.55 19.71 -4.66
CA ARG A 29 -22.98 18.40 -4.33
C ARG A 29 -21.71 18.07 -5.11
N LEU A 30 -21.61 18.52 -6.35
CA LEU A 30 -20.64 18.06 -7.34
C LEU A 30 -19.74 19.18 -7.91
N ILE A 31 -19.74 20.34 -7.29
CA ILE A 31 -18.71 21.38 -7.49
C ILE A 31 -17.82 21.41 -6.26
N HIS A 32 -16.57 21.07 -6.44
CA HIS A 32 -15.58 20.94 -5.37
C HIS A 32 -14.49 22.00 -5.52
N GLU A 33 -13.97 22.49 -4.39
CA GLU A 33 -12.74 23.29 -4.43
C GLU A 33 -11.58 22.46 -4.94
N ASN A 34 -10.76 23.03 -5.82
CA ASN A 34 -9.58 22.35 -6.34
C ASN A 34 -8.39 22.54 -5.39
N PRO A 35 -7.96 21.49 -4.67
CA PRO A 35 -6.82 21.58 -3.75
C PRO A 35 -5.49 21.90 -4.44
N LYS A 36 -5.41 21.67 -5.76
CA LYS A 36 -4.22 21.98 -6.57
C LYS A 36 -4.17 23.45 -6.99
N PHE A 37 -5.29 24.16 -6.86
CA PHE A 37 -5.34 25.59 -7.14
C PHE A 37 -4.56 26.35 -6.05
N LYS A 38 -3.40 26.89 -6.39
CA LYS A 38 -2.59 27.75 -5.51
C LYS A 38 -2.68 29.18 -5.96
N MET A 39 -3.29 30.03 -5.16
CA MET A 39 -3.05 31.49 -5.26
C MET A 39 -1.60 31.74 -4.85
N LYS A 40 -0.72 32.04 -5.80
CA LYS A 40 0.61 32.58 -5.49
C LYS A 40 0.45 34.03 -5.09
N SER A 41 0.66 34.31 -3.81
CA SER A 41 0.45 35.61 -3.17
C SER A 41 1.32 36.76 -3.68
N ASN A 42 2.31 36.57 -4.60
CA ASN A 42 3.22 37.63 -5.02
C ASN A 42 3.76 37.59 -6.44
N LYS A 43 3.21 36.81 -7.36
CA LYS A 43 3.56 36.92 -8.80
C LYS A 43 2.33 36.64 -9.69
N ARG A 44 2.13 37.42 -10.74
CA ARG A 44 1.07 37.37 -11.77
C ARG A 44 1.03 36.07 -12.60
N TYR A 45 1.29 34.90 -12.00
CA TYR A 45 1.12 33.60 -12.64
C TYR A 45 -0.09 32.91 -12.02
N TYR A 46 -1.22 32.95 -12.72
CA TYR A 46 -2.36 32.09 -12.40
C TYR A 46 -1.94 30.62 -12.56
N SER A 47 -2.34 29.79 -11.58
CA SER A 47 -2.30 28.34 -11.75
C SER A 47 -3.05 27.98 -13.03
N LYS A 48 -2.52 27.10 -13.87
CA LYS A 48 -3.26 26.54 -15.02
C LYS A 48 -4.47 25.70 -14.60
N GLU A 49 -4.55 25.37 -13.30
CA GLU A 49 -5.63 24.58 -12.73
C GLU A 49 -6.84 25.46 -12.41
N PRO A 50 -8.06 25.01 -12.71
CA PRO A 50 -9.28 25.77 -12.35
C PRO A 50 -9.44 25.86 -10.84
N LYS A 51 -10.08 26.92 -10.34
CA LYS A 51 -10.37 27.12 -8.91
C LYS A 51 -11.32 26.06 -8.36
N GLN A 52 -12.25 25.60 -9.18
CA GLN A 52 -13.25 24.59 -8.84
C GLN A 52 -13.24 23.46 -9.85
N ILE A 53 -13.58 22.26 -9.38
CA ILE A 53 -13.75 21.05 -10.19
C ILE A 53 -15.24 20.72 -10.19
N GLN A 54 -15.85 20.76 -11.39
CA GLN A 54 -17.21 20.32 -11.60
C GLN A 54 -17.18 18.87 -12.12
N THR A 55 -17.94 17.98 -11.49
CA THR A 55 -17.95 16.54 -11.78
C THR A 55 -19.28 16.06 -12.35
N PHE A 56 -20.09 16.96 -12.86
CA PHE A 56 -21.26 16.68 -13.70
C PHE A 56 -21.20 17.44 -15.00
N ALA A 57 -21.96 16.98 -16.00
CA ALA A 57 -22.05 17.61 -17.29
C ALA A 57 -23.50 17.66 -17.79
N GLU A 58 -23.84 18.68 -18.56
CA GLU A 58 -25.07 18.71 -19.34
C GLU A 58 -25.00 17.68 -20.47
N THR A 59 -26.13 17.09 -20.81
CA THR A 59 -26.24 16.07 -21.86
C THR A 59 -27.60 16.14 -22.54
N ARG A 60 -27.72 15.49 -23.70
CA ARG A 60 -28.99 15.25 -24.39
C ARG A 60 -29.12 13.79 -24.72
N ILE A 61 -30.27 13.20 -24.43
CA ILE A 61 -30.61 11.84 -24.76
C ILE A 61 -31.93 11.84 -25.50
N LYS A 62 -31.93 11.37 -26.76
CA LYS A 62 -33.12 11.42 -27.64
C LYS A 62 -33.75 12.82 -27.63
N ASP A 63 -32.93 13.85 -27.86
CA ASP A 63 -33.29 15.28 -27.88
C ASP A 63 -33.81 15.89 -26.58
N LYS A 64 -33.92 15.11 -25.50
CA LYS A 64 -34.31 15.61 -24.17
C LYS A 64 -33.08 16.07 -23.41
N PHE A 65 -33.20 17.24 -22.77
CA PHE A 65 -32.16 17.82 -21.94
C PHE A 65 -32.02 17.03 -20.63
N GLY A 66 -30.82 16.94 -20.14
CA GLY A 66 -30.53 16.32 -18.86
C GLY A 66 -29.10 16.56 -18.37
N TYR A 67 -28.78 15.89 -17.29
CA TYR A 67 -27.45 15.92 -16.67
C TYR A 67 -26.86 14.52 -16.60
N LYS A 68 -25.56 14.46 -16.71
CA LYS A 68 -24.76 13.24 -16.61
C LYS A 68 -23.86 13.37 -15.40
N ILE A 69 -23.95 12.42 -14.46
CA ILE A 69 -23.11 12.33 -13.27
C ILE A 69 -22.42 10.98 -13.18
N SER A 70 -21.31 10.93 -12.45
CA SER A 70 -20.60 9.67 -12.18
C SER A 70 -21.49 8.73 -11.37
N ARG A 71 -21.46 7.45 -11.68
CA ARG A 71 -22.37 6.44 -11.11
C ARG A 71 -22.23 6.23 -9.59
N GLY A 72 -21.07 6.56 -9.02
CA GLY A 72 -20.85 6.51 -7.57
C GLY A 72 -21.68 7.52 -6.78
N ASN A 73 -22.19 8.58 -7.44
CA ASN A 73 -23.08 9.58 -6.83
C ASN A 73 -24.54 9.10 -6.70
N CYS A 74 -24.72 7.83 -6.40
CA CYS A 74 -26.04 7.20 -6.31
C CYS A 74 -26.94 7.77 -5.20
N GLU A 75 -26.36 8.40 -4.16
CA GLU A 75 -27.11 9.09 -3.09
C GLU A 75 -27.97 10.24 -3.63
N ILE A 76 -27.54 10.88 -4.74
CA ILE A 76 -28.32 11.96 -5.39
C ILE A 76 -29.69 11.45 -5.87
N ILE A 77 -29.79 10.17 -6.25
CA ILE A 77 -31.06 9.57 -6.65
C ILE A 77 -32.08 9.61 -5.51
N GLU A 78 -31.66 9.34 -4.28
CA GLU A 78 -32.57 9.39 -3.13
C GLU A 78 -33.01 10.82 -2.79
N GLU A 79 -32.10 11.79 -2.92
CA GLU A 79 -32.46 13.21 -2.75
C GLU A 79 -33.46 13.68 -3.83
N LEU A 80 -33.31 13.19 -5.06
CA LEU A 80 -34.27 13.48 -6.14
C LEU A 80 -35.63 12.84 -5.86
N LYS A 81 -35.68 11.59 -5.41
CA LYS A 81 -36.94 10.90 -5.05
C LYS A 81 -37.73 11.60 -3.95
N GLN A 82 -37.02 12.18 -2.99
CA GLN A 82 -37.66 12.91 -1.87
C GLN A 82 -38.31 14.23 -2.31
N ASN A 83 -37.81 14.85 -3.38
CA ASN A 83 -38.20 16.19 -3.78
C ASN A 83 -39.02 16.26 -5.08
N ILE A 84 -38.99 15.22 -5.88
CA ILE A 84 -39.67 15.17 -7.18
C ILE A 84 -40.56 13.93 -7.24
N PRO A 85 -41.88 14.12 -7.38
CA PRO A 85 -42.81 12.99 -7.54
C PRO A 85 -42.67 12.37 -8.95
N ASN A 86 -43.05 11.12 -9.06
CA ASN A 86 -43.21 10.38 -10.34
C ASN A 86 -41.92 10.34 -11.20
N ILE A 87 -40.81 9.89 -10.61
CA ILE A 87 -39.58 9.67 -11.34
C ILE A 87 -39.66 8.31 -12.06
N GLU A 88 -39.49 8.33 -13.39
CA GLU A 88 -39.33 7.11 -14.19
C GLU A 88 -37.88 6.58 -14.04
N PHE A 89 -37.72 5.28 -13.80
CA PHE A 89 -36.42 4.64 -13.67
C PHE A 89 -36.17 3.67 -14.80
N GLU A 90 -35.00 3.75 -15.43
CA GLU A 90 -34.48 2.81 -16.40
C GLU A 90 -33.14 2.27 -15.91
N ASP A 91 -33.01 0.93 -15.77
CA ASP A 91 -31.78 0.30 -15.30
C ASP A 91 -31.12 -0.48 -16.43
N ASN A 92 -30.08 0.10 -17.02
CA ASN A 92 -29.29 -0.46 -18.12
C ASN A 92 -27.95 -1.05 -17.62
N ARG A 93 -27.83 -1.31 -16.32
CA ARG A 93 -26.63 -1.94 -15.77
C ARG A 93 -26.55 -3.41 -16.20
N ALA A 94 -25.32 -3.88 -16.42
CA ALA A 94 -25.08 -5.27 -16.80
C ALA A 94 -25.30 -6.20 -15.60
N SER A 95 -25.96 -7.34 -15.88
CA SER A 95 -26.15 -8.43 -14.93
C SER A 95 -25.91 -9.76 -15.66
N TYR A 96 -25.09 -10.62 -15.10
CA TYR A 96 -24.80 -11.94 -15.63
C TYR A 96 -24.73 -12.93 -14.46
N LYS A 97 -25.76 -13.77 -14.33
CA LYS A 97 -25.90 -14.67 -13.18
C LYS A 97 -24.97 -15.87 -13.25
N ILE A 98 -24.36 -16.17 -12.11
CA ILE A 98 -23.53 -17.35 -11.88
C ILE A 98 -24.07 -18.17 -10.71
N GLN A 99 -23.69 -19.45 -10.64
CA GLN A 99 -23.94 -20.29 -9.47
C GLN A 99 -22.65 -20.38 -8.64
N CYS A 100 -22.74 -19.98 -7.37
CA CYS A 100 -21.69 -20.15 -6.39
C CYS A 100 -22.26 -20.05 -4.97
N ASN A 101 -21.63 -20.73 -4.02
CA ASN A 101 -22.06 -20.79 -2.63
C ASN A 101 -20.87 -20.53 -1.69
N SER A 102 -21.19 -20.05 -0.50
CA SER A 102 -20.22 -19.90 0.57
C SER A 102 -19.94 -21.24 1.24
N LEU A 103 -18.67 -21.52 1.54
CA LEU A 103 -18.25 -22.71 2.30
C LEU A 103 -18.02 -22.42 3.78
N ILE A 104 -17.68 -21.19 4.15
CA ILE A 104 -17.29 -20.80 5.50
C ILE A 104 -17.98 -19.50 5.88
N GLY A 105 -18.66 -19.50 7.02
CA GLY A 105 -19.32 -18.31 7.57
C GLY A 105 -18.34 -17.23 8.09
N PRO A 106 -18.87 -16.05 8.44
CA PRO A 106 -18.05 -14.94 8.97
C PRO A 106 -17.39 -15.32 10.29
N ARG A 107 -16.11 -14.96 10.43
CA ARG A 107 -15.28 -15.23 11.60
C ARG A 107 -15.77 -14.52 12.85
N ASP A 108 -16.30 -13.32 12.70
CA ASP A 108 -16.70 -12.43 13.78
C ASP A 108 -17.89 -11.54 13.39
N ASP A 109 -18.48 -10.86 14.38
CA ASP A 109 -19.64 -10.00 14.19
C ASP A 109 -19.32 -8.78 13.30
N GLU A 110 -18.07 -8.30 13.28
CA GLU A 110 -17.68 -7.18 12.41
C GLU A 110 -17.76 -7.57 10.94
N GLN A 111 -17.30 -8.78 10.59
CA GLN A 111 -17.46 -9.29 9.23
C GLN A 111 -18.93 -9.50 8.88
N LYS A 112 -19.73 -10.03 9.83
CA LYS A 112 -21.17 -10.22 9.63
C LYS A 112 -21.89 -8.89 9.38
N LYS A 113 -21.62 -7.87 10.19
CA LYS A 113 -22.19 -6.52 10.02
C LYS A 113 -21.78 -5.90 8.69
N ALA A 114 -20.50 -6.02 8.30
CA ALA A 114 -19.99 -5.49 7.05
C ALA A 114 -20.66 -6.16 5.83
N ILE A 115 -20.75 -7.49 5.83
CA ILE A 115 -21.43 -8.24 4.76
C ILE A 115 -22.89 -7.81 4.67
N LYS A 116 -23.60 -7.74 5.81
CA LYS A 116 -25.00 -7.31 5.85
C LYS A 116 -25.17 -5.90 5.28
N ALA A 117 -24.42 -4.93 5.77
CA ALA A 117 -24.52 -3.54 5.31
C ALA A 117 -24.26 -3.39 3.80
N LEU A 118 -23.26 -4.12 3.27
CA LEU A 118 -22.91 -4.08 1.85
C LEU A 118 -23.92 -4.83 0.97
N SER A 119 -24.47 -5.95 1.44
CA SER A 119 -25.42 -6.74 0.66
C SER A 119 -26.83 -6.12 0.63
N GLU A 120 -27.23 -5.44 1.70
CA GLU A 120 -28.52 -4.74 1.82
C GLU A 120 -28.49 -3.31 1.26
N ASN A 121 -27.34 -2.87 0.74
CA ASN A 121 -27.20 -1.54 0.15
C ASN A 121 -27.99 -1.39 -1.14
N ASN A 122 -29.07 -0.61 -1.10
CA ASN A 122 -29.99 -0.37 -2.22
C ASN A 122 -29.32 0.26 -3.45
N PHE A 123 -28.19 0.95 -3.27
CA PHE A 123 -27.48 1.55 -4.40
C PHE A 123 -26.76 0.52 -5.26
N GLY A 124 -26.36 -0.61 -4.69
CA GLY A 124 -25.48 -1.60 -5.31
C GLY A 124 -24.02 -1.18 -5.43
N TYR A 125 -23.67 0.05 -5.03
CA TYR A 125 -22.34 0.64 -5.13
C TYR A 125 -21.86 1.15 -3.78
N GLY A 126 -20.61 0.88 -3.43
CA GLY A 126 -20.07 1.39 -2.19
C GLY A 126 -18.68 0.95 -1.84
N ILE A 127 -18.14 1.54 -0.80
CA ILE A 127 -16.79 1.30 -0.29
C ILE A 127 -16.88 0.61 1.07
N LEU A 128 -16.10 -0.45 1.23
CA LEU A 128 -15.74 -1.03 2.53
C LEU A 128 -14.44 -0.39 3.01
N ASN A 129 -14.56 0.48 4.02
CA ASN A 129 -13.42 1.04 4.73
C ASN A 129 -13.03 0.11 5.88
N SER A 130 -11.99 -0.69 5.69
CA SER A 130 -11.61 -1.71 6.65
C SER A 130 -10.08 -1.85 6.73
N PRO A 131 -9.48 -1.86 7.94
CA PRO A 131 -8.04 -1.89 8.10
C PRO A 131 -7.41 -3.14 7.49
N PRO A 132 -6.09 -3.18 7.27
CA PRO A 132 -5.39 -4.41 6.94
C PRO A 132 -5.70 -5.51 7.97
N ALA A 133 -5.77 -6.77 7.51
CA ALA A 133 -6.07 -7.95 8.33
C ALA A 133 -7.52 -8.07 8.86
N SER A 134 -8.43 -7.18 8.51
CA SER A 134 -9.86 -7.31 8.86
C SER A 134 -10.59 -8.41 8.09
N GLY A 135 -10.00 -8.90 6.99
CA GLY A 135 -10.62 -9.91 6.13
C GLY A 135 -11.40 -9.31 4.94
N LYS A 136 -10.94 -8.20 4.40
CA LYS A 136 -11.55 -7.56 3.19
C LYS A 136 -11.77 -8.55 2.05
N THR A 137 -10.76 -9.37 1.74
CA THR A 137 -10.83 -10.38 0.66
C THR A 137 -11.90 -11.44 0.95
N TYR A 138 -12.02 -11.88 2.22
CA TYR A 138 -13.10 -12.77 2.66
C TYR A 138 -14.48 -12.14 2.45
N ILE A 139 -14.67 -10.87 2.90
CA ILE A 139 -15.94 -10.16 2.72
C ILE A 139 -16.30 -10.03 1.24
N ALA A 140 -15.31 -9.70 0.38
CA ALA A 140 -15.49 -9.64 -1.06
C ALA A 140 -15.94 -11.01 -1.65
N SER A 141 -15.29 -12.11 -1.23
CA SER A 141 -15.67 -13.47 -1.65
C SER A 141 -17.10 -13.83 -1.21
N GLN A 142 -17.51 -13.43 0.00
CA GLN A 142 -18.88 -13.64 0.48
C GLN A 142 -19.92 -12.85 -0.34
N LEU A 143 -19.62 -11.62 -0.72
CA LEU A 143 -20.53 -10.82 -1.54
C LEU A 143 -20.69 -11.38 -2.96
N ILE A 144 -19.68 -12.06 -3.51
CA ILE A 144 -19.81 -12.79 -4.78
C ILE A 144 -20.87 -13.90 -4.65
N THR A 145 -20.85 -14.65 -3.54
CA THR A 145 -21.83 -15.74 -3.31
C THR A 145 -23.25 -15.22 -3.01
N ILE A 146 -23.38 -13.99 -2.49
CA ILE A 146 -24.66 -13.35 -2.20
C ILE A 146 -25.27 -12.75 -3.48
N PHE A 147 -24.49 -11.97 -4.24
CA PHE A 147 -24.99 -11.33 -5.44
C PHE A 147 -25.15 -12.30 -6.61
N LYS A 148 -24.35 -13.36 -6.64
CA LYS A 148 -24.35 -14.38 -7.70
C LYS A 148 -24.23 -13.78 -9.10
N GLU A 149 -23.34 -12.81 -9.23
CA GLU A 149 -23.05 -12.13 -10.49
C GLU A 149 -21.63 -12.45 -10.96
N ARG A 150 -21.47 -12.58 -12.26
CA ARG A 150 -20.15 -12.70 -12.87
C ARG A 150 -19.29 -11.52 -12.45
N THR A 151 -18.13 -11.80 -11.88
CA THR A 151 -17.35 -10.82 -11.16
C THR A 151 -16.03 -10.50 -11.86
N LEU A 152 -15.71 -9.21 -11.97
CA LEU A 152 -14.38 -8.72 -12.31
C LEU A 152 -13.72 -8.12 -11.06
N ILE A 153 -12.56 -8.67 -10.68
CA ILE A 153 -11.74 -8.18 -9.56
C ILE A 153 -10.53 -7.45 -10.11
N LEU A 154 -10.38 -6.18 -9.76
CA LEU A 154 -9.28 -5.31 -10.15
C LEU A 154 -8.28 -5.18 -9.01
N VAL A 155 -7.01 -5.50 -9.28
CA VAL A 155 -5.91 -5.41 -8.33
C VAL A 155 -4.74 -4.59 -8.87
N ASP A 156 -3.89 -4.08 -7.98
CA ASP A 156 -2.73 -3.25 -8.35
C ASP A 156 -1.53 -4.08 -8.86
N MET A 157 -1.36 -5.31 -8.35
CA MET A 157 -0.20 -6.13 -8.68
C MET A 157 -0.52 -7.64 -8.73
N ASN A 158 0.28 -8.39 -9.50
CA ASN A 158 0.09 -9.84 -9.71
C ASN A 158 0.03 -10.65 -8.40
N LEU A 159 0.75 -10.25 -7.37
CA LEU A 159 0.75 -10.97 -6.10
C LEU A 159 -0.60 -10.94 -5.37
N LEU A 160 -1.40 -9.87 -5.58
CA LEU A 160 -2.76 -9.79 -5.04
C LEU A 160 -3.73 -10.71 -5.79
N ILE A 161 -3.45 -11.04 -7.05
CA ILE A 161 -4.22 -12.06 -7.80
C ILE A 161 -4.19 -13.39 -7.04
N GLU A 162 -3.01 -13.83 -6.61
CA GLU A 162 -2.84 -15.08 -5.88
C GLU A 162 -3.63 -15.08 -4.56
N GLN A 163 -3.63 -13.97 -3.83
CA GLN A 163 -4.39 -13.84 -2.59
C GLN A 163 -5.92 -13.93 -2.82
N PHE A 164 -6.43 -13.36 -3.92
CA PHE A 164 -7.84 -13.50 -4.26
C PHE A 164 -8.18 -14.91 -4.70
N ILE A 165 -7.33 -15.58 -5.49
CA ILE A 165 -7.50 -16.99 -5.85
C ILE A 165 -7.59 -17.85 -4.58
N ASP A 166 -6.61 -17.75 -3.68
CA ASP A 166 -6.58 -18.52 -2.43
C ASP A 166 -7.85 -18.27 -1.59
N SER A 167 -8.31 -17.01 -1.54
CA SER A 167 -9.53 -16.64 -0.81
C SER A 167 -10.79 -17.24 -1.45
N LEU A 168 -10.91 -17.20 -2.77
CA LEU A 168 -12.05 -17.78 -3.48
C LEU A 168 -12.10 -19.30 -3.28
N LEU A 169 -10.97 -19.98 -3.45
CA LEU A 169 -10.90 -21.44 -3.26
C LEU A 169 -11.15 -21.87 -1.82
N GLN A 170 -10.77 -21.05 -0.84
CA GLN A 170 -10.94 -21.35 0.57
C GLN A 170 -12.38 -21.10 1.06
N PHE A 171 -13.03 -20.04 0.59
CA PHE A 171 -14.27 -19.54 1.18
C PHE A 171 -15.51 -19.77 0.32
N THR A 172 -15.36 -20.19 -0.94
CA THR A 172 -16.45 -20.43 -1.88
C THR A 172 -16.28 -21.78 -2.58
N ASP A 173 -17.35 -22.27 -3.21
CA ASP A 173 -17.32 -23.49 -4.03
C ASP A 173 -16.81 -23.26 -5.47
N ILE A 174 -16.28 -22.07 -5.76
CA ILE A 174 -15.67 -21.73 -7.06
C ILE A 174 -14.36 -22.51 -7.20
N LYS A 175 -14.22 -23.21 -8.33
CA LYS A 175 -13.03 -24.00 -8.64
C LYS A 175 -12.01 -23.15 -9.41
N ILE A 176 -10.76 -23.60 -9.43
CA ILE A 176 -9.66 -22.89 -10.11
C ILE A 176 -9.93 -22.74 -11.62
N GLU A 177 -10.58 -23.72 -12.24
CA GLU A 177 -10.94 -23.70 -13.65
C GLU A 177 -12.04 -22.67 -13.98
N GLU A 178 -12.74 -22.16 -12.97
CA GLU A 178 -13.81 -21.16 -13.10
C GLU A 178 -13.29 -19.73 -12.88
N ILE A 179 -11.97 -19.57 -12.67
CA ILE A 179 -11.29 -18.29 -12.47
C ILE A 179 -10.45 -17.96 -13.70
N GLY A 180 -10.76 -16.84 -14.35
CA GLY A 180 -9.98 -16.28 -15.45
C GLY A 180 -8.97 -15.24 -14.95
N LEU A 181 -7.81 -15.17 -15.61
CA LEU A 181 -6.74 -14.24 -15.23
C LEU A 181 -6.39 -13.33 -16.40
N ILE A 182 -6.15 -12.04 -16.11
CA ILE A 182 -5.64 -11.06 -17.07
C ILE A 182 -4.38 -10.44 -16.52
N ARG A 183 -3.23 -11.01 -16.90
CA ARG A 183 -1.87 -10.60 -16.48
C ARG A 183 -1.03 -10.20 -17.68
N GLU A 184 -0.02 -9.38 -17.48
CA GLU A 184 0.82 -8.87 -18.58
C GLU A 184 1.54 -9.98 -19.36
N LYS A 185 1.90 -11.07 -18.69
CA LYS A 185 2.67 -12.19 -19.28
C LYS A 185 1.81 -13.19 -20.04
N ASP A 186 0.48 -13.13 -19.88
CA ASP A 186 -0.41 -14.09 -20.51
C ASP A 186 -0.64 -13.69 -21.98
N LEU A 187 -0.46 -14.64 -22.90
CA LEU A 187 -0.68 -14.44 -24.33
C LEU A 187 -2.16 -14.55 -24.70
N GLU A 188 -2.87 -15.46 -24.04
CA GLU A 188 -4.30 -15.72 -24.23
C GLU A 188 -5.05 -15.55 -22.91
N TYR A 189 -6.31 -15.15 -23.00
CA TYR A 189 -7.16 -14.91 -21.84
C TYR A 189 -8.46 -15.70 -21.98
N ASP A 190 -8.70 -16.58 -21.01
CA ASP A 190 -9.99 -17.26 -20.93
C ASP A 190 -10.99 -16.31 -20.22
N LEU A 191 -11.78 -15.65 -21.04
CA LEU A 191 -12.75 -14.67 -20.58
C LEU A 191 -14.11 -15.26 -20.22
N ASP A 192 -14.36 -16.54 -20.48
CA ASP A 192 -15.65 -17.19 -20.17
C ASP A 192 -15.62 -17.90 -18.82
N LYS A 193 -15.31 -17.15 -17.76
CA LYS A 193 -15.21 -17.64 -16.38
C LYS A 193 -16.17 -16.91 -15.45
N LYS A 194 -16.51 -17.55 -14.32
CA LYS A 194 -17.38 -16.97 -13.29
C LYS A 194 -16.76 -15.74 -12.62
N VAL A 195 -15.47 -15.82 -12.33
CA VAL A 195 -14.68 -14.72 -11.73
C VAL A 195 -13.46 -14.45 -12.59
N ILE A 196 -13.24 -13.19 -12.93
CA ILE A 196 -12.07 -12.74 -13.68
C ILE A 196 -11.27 -11.83 -12.75
N ILE A 197 -9.96 -12.08 -12.61
CA ILE A 197 -9.05 -11.26 -11.82
C ILE A 197 -8.03 -10.61 -12.75
N ALA A 198 -7.94 -9.29 -12.72
CA ALA A 198 -7.08 -8.52 -13.61
C ALA A 198 -6.21 -7.54 -12.85
N THR A 199 -4.96 -7.35 -13.29
CA THR A 199 -4.23 -6.14 -12.88
C THR A 199 -4.73 -4.96 -13.69
N MET A 200 -4.94 -3.83 -13.01
CA MET A 200 -5.46 -2.61 -13.66
C MET A 200 -4.58 -2.16 -14.82
N GLN A 201 -3.25 -2.20 -14.63
CA GLN A 201 -2.29 -1.78 -15.65
C GLN A 201 -2.37 -2.64 -16.91
N THR A 202 -2.60 -3.94 -16.78
CA THR A 202 -2.79 -4.82 -17.93
C THR A 202 -4.10 -4.56 -18.63
N LEU A 203 -5.18 -4.45 -17.86
CA LEU A 203 -6.52 -4.26 -18.41
C LEU A 203 -6.63 -2.96 -19.21
N ILE A 204 -6.04 -1.87 -18.73
CA ILE A 204 -6.01 -0.58 -19.43
C ILE A 204 -5.34 -0.70 -20.82
N LYS A 205 -4.27 -1.48 -20.92
CA LYS A 205 -3.57 -1.72 -22.19
C LYS A 205 -4.39 -2.59 -23.16
N LYS A 206 -5.38 -3.34 -22.66
CA LYS A 206 -6.16 -4.34 -23.41
C LYS A 206 -7.61 -3.90 -23.64
N LYS A 207 -7.79 -2.78 -24.35
CA LYS A 207 -9.13 -2.19 -24.60
C LYS A 207 -10.14 -3.16 -25.23
N GLU A 208 -9.67 -4.03 -26.13
CA GLU A 208 -10.55 -5.02 -26.78
C GLU A 208 -11.10 -6.04 -25.78
N ILE A 209 -10.32 -6.40 -24.76
CA ILE A 209 -10.79 -7.28 -23.67
C ILE A 209 -11.85 -6.55 -22.83
N MET A 210 -11.63 -5.28 -22.50
CA MET A 210 -12.63 -4.50 -21.77
C MET A 210 -13.96 -4.44 -22.53
N LYS A 211 -13.94 -4.20 -23.85
CA LYS A 211 -15.15 -4.20 -24.69
C LYS A 211 -15.87 -5.56 -24.69
N LYS A 212 -15.12 -6.66 -24.78
CA LYS A 212 -15.72 -8.01 -24.73
C LYS A 212 -16.38 -8.30 -23.37
N LEU A 213 -15.84 -7.78 -22.29
CA LEU A 213 -16.33 -8.00 -20.92
C LEU A 213 -17.45 -7.03 -20.51
N ASN A 214 -17.57 -5.88 -21.16
CA ASN A 214 -18.41 -4.74 -20.73
C ASN A 214 -19.85 -5.15 -20.32
N ASN A 215 -20.53 -5.91 -21.16
CA ASN A 215 -21.92 -6.29 -20.92
C ASN A 215 -22.09 -7.55 -20.07
N ASN A 216 -21.00 -8.24 -19.74
CA ASN A 216 -21.02 -9.55 -19.11
C ASN A 216 -20.49 -9.54 -17.66
N ILE A 217 -20.20 -8.36 -17.11
CA ILE A 217 -19.76 -8.19 -15.72
C ILE A 217 -20.88 -7.56 -14.92
N GLY A 218 -21.47 -8.34 -14.01
CA GLY A 218 -22.53 -7.88 -13.10
C GLY A 218 -22.01 -7.35 -11.78
N PHE A 219 -20.80 -7.77 -11.35
CA PHE A 219 -20.15 -7.28 -10.13
C PHE A 219 -18.70 -6.86 -10.39
N LEU A 220 -18.35 -5.64 -10.03
CA LEU A 220 -17.00 -5.09 -10.15
C LEU A 220 -16.43 -4.84 -8.76
N ILE A 221 -15.28 -5.46 -8.45
CA ILE A 221 -14.56 -5.29 -7.20
C ILE A 221 -13.24 -4.59 -7.49
N GLN A 222 -12.94 -3.51 -6.77
CA GLN A 222 -11.68 -2.79 -6.83
C GLN A 222 -10.96 -2.88 -5.49
N ASP A 223 -9.84 -3.61 -5.45
CA ASP A 223 -8.96 -3.59 -4.28
C ASP A 223 -8.09 -2.32 -4.29
N GLU A 224 -7.77 -1.80 -3.09
CA GLU A 224 -7.10 -0.51 -2.89
C GLU A 224 -7.77 0.63 -3.68
N CYS A 225 -9.07 0.81 -3.48
CA CYS A 225 -9.93 1.66 -4.30
C CYS A 225 -9.56 3.15 -4.29
N GLN A 226 -8.67 3.63 -3.40
CA GLN A 226 -8.13 4.99 -3.45
C GLN A 226 -7.38 5.28 -4.77
N ILE A 227 -6.94 4.24 -5.48
CA ILE A 227 -6.26 4.37 -6.78
C ILE A 227 -7.28 4.62 -7.92
N ALA A 228 -8.55 4.28 -7.75
CA ALA A 228 -9.60 4.41 -8.78
C ALA A 228 -9.76 5.83 -9.33
N SER A 229 -9.38 6.83 -8.56
CA SER A 229 -9.46 8.25 -8.95
C SER A 229 -8.33 8.74 -9.87
N CYS A 230 -7.31 7.92 -10.17
CA CYS A 230 -6.30 8.24 -11.17
C CYS A 230 -6.92 8.22 -12.58
N ASP A 231 -6.61 9.21 -13.42
CA ASP A 231 -7.24 9.37 -14.74
C ASP A 231 -7.13 8.11 -15.61
N THR A 232 -5.99 7.44 -15.55
CA THR A 232 -5.75 6.20 -16.27
C THR A 232 -6.70 5.08 -15.84
N ILE A 233 -6.94 4.94 -14.53
CA ILE A 233 -7.81 3.89 -13.95
C ILE A 233 -9.27 4.24 -14.13
N ARG A 234 -9.63 5.54 -14.08
CA ARG A 234 -10.99 6.01 -14.36
C ARG A 234 -11.51 5.55 -15.73
N SER A 235 -10.61 5.34 -16.70
CA SER A 235 -10.99 4.80 -18.01
C SER A 235 -11.63 3.41 -17.93
N ILE A 236 -11.19 2.55 -17.00
CA ILE A 236 -11.79 1.23 -16.77
C ILE A 236 -13.25 1.39 -16.33
N PHE A 237 -13.48 2.28 -15.35
CA PHE A 237 -14.83 2.49 -14.82
C PHE A 237 -15.82 3.05 -15.85
N LYS A 238 -15.34 3.75 -16.85
CA LYS A 238 -16.17 4.27 -17.94
C LYS A 238 -16.62 3.19 -18.93
N GLU A 239 -15.87 2.10 -19.02
CA GLU A 239 -16.19 1.00 -19.95
C GLU A 239 -17.22 0.02 -19.36
N PHE A 240 -17.22 -0.21 -18.04
CA PHE A 240 -18.12 -1.16 -17.39
C PHE A 240 -19.36 -0.49 -16.80
N ARG A 241 -20.47 -1.22 -16.79
CA ARG A 241 -21.74 -0.80 -16.17
C ARG A 241 -22.32 -1.87 -15.26
N PRO A 242 -21.58 -2.36 -14.25
CA PRO A 242 -21.98 -3.47 -13.41
C PRO A 242 -23.22 -3.13 -12.58
N LYS A 243 -24.03 -4.13 -12.25
CA LYS A 243 -25.16 -4.00 -11.32
C LYS A 243 -24.67 -3.69 -9.90
N TYR A 244 -23.57 -4.32 -9.49
CA TYR A 244 -22.94 -4.12 -8.18
C TYR A 244 -21.49 -3.69 -8.32
N GLN A 245 -21.04 -2.83 -7.42
CA GLN A 245 -19.66 -2.35 -7.38
C GLN A 245 -19.18 -2.18 -5.96
N LEU A 246 -17.99 -2.70 -5.65
CA LEU A 246 -17.37 -2.66 -4.34
C LEU A 246 -15.94 -2.13 -4.42
N GLY A 247 -15.67 -1.08 -3.67
CA GLY A 247 -14.31 -0.63 -3.35
C GLY A 247 -13.84 -1.21 -2.02
N LEU A 248 -12.65 -1.75 -1.99
CA LEU A 248 -11.99 -2.22 -0.77
C LEU A 248 -10.83 -1.28 -0.46
N SER A 249 -10.77 -0.73 0.75
CA SER A 249 -9.61 0.05 1.21
C SER A 249 -9.55 0.11 2.73
N GLY A 250 -8.34 0.17 3.27
CA GLY A 250 -8.13 0.56 4.67
C GLY A 250 -7.96 2.07 4.86
N THR A 251 -7.85 2.79 3.75
CA THR A 251 -7.57 4.22 3.69
C THR A 251 -8.23 4.82 2.46
N PRO A 252 -9.58 4.89 2.40
CA PRO A 252 -10.30 5.39 1.23
C PRO A 252 -10.22 6.93 1.13
N PHE A 253 -9.01 7.45 1.22
CA PHE A 253 -8.71 8.88 1.12
C PHE A 253 -7.40 9.09 0.34
N ARG A 254 -7.17 10.34 -0.05
CA ARG A 254 -6.02 10.77 -0.85
C ARG A 254 -5.27 11.89 -0.13
N ASP A 255 -3.94 11.86 -0.22
CA ASP A 255 -3.10 12.90 0.35
C ASP A 255 -3.26 14.27 -0.37
N ASP A 256 -3.77 14.28 -1.60
CA ASP A 256 -4.06 15.50 -2.38
C ASP A 256 -5.45 16.10 -2.12
N LYS A 257 -6.20 15.56 -1.13
CA LYS A 257 -7.56 16.00 -0.74
C LYS A 257 -8.62 15.89 -1.85
N MET A 258 -8.39 15.04 -2.84
CA MET A 258 -9.34 14.77 -3.93
C MET A 258 -10.14 13.47 -3.68
N ASP A 259 -10.51 13.21 -2.42
CA ASP A 259 -11.21 11.98 -1.99
C ASP A 259 -12.59 11.84 -2.66
N PHE A 260 -13.22 12.96 -2.98
CA PHE A 260 -14.50 12.96 -3.69
C PHE A 260 -14.44 12.17 -5.02
N LEU A 261 -13.29 12.16 -5.71
CA LEU A 261 -13.13 11.40 -6.95
C LEU A 261 -13.21 9.88 -6.74
N ILE A 262 -12.80 9.38 -5.56
CA ILE A 262 -12.94 7.95 -5.22
C ILE A 262 -14.42 7.62 -5.08
N ARG A 263 -15.16 8.44 -4.31
CA ARG A 263 -16.59 8.27 -4.09
C ARG A 263 -17.39 8.35 -5.38
N GLU A 264 -17.04 9.26 -6.27
CA GLU A 264 -17.67 9.37 -7.58
C GLU A 264 -17.50 8.14 -8.46
N MET A 265 -16.32 7.53 -8.41
CA MET A 265 -16.04 6.34 -9.22
C MET A 265 -16.65 5.07 -8.63
N ILE A 266 -16.58 4.91 -7.32
CA ILE A 266 -16.92 3.66 -6.62
C ILE A 266 -18.30 3.73 -5.95
N GLY A 267 -18.60 4.82 -5.25
CA GLY A 267 -19.77 4.99 -4.40
C GLY A 267 -19.43 5.50 -3.01
N PRO A 268 -20.42 5.69 -2.15
CA PRO A 268 -20.22 6.13 -0.78
C PRO A 268 -19.54 5.04 0.08
N ILE A 269 -18.99 5.44 1.23
CA ILE A 269 -18.54 4.48 2.24
C ILE A 269 -19.80 3.91 2.92
N ILE A 270 -20.05 2.61 2.68
CA ILE A 270 -21.20 1.90 3.23
C ILE A 270 -20.92 1.34 4.62
N TYR A 271 -19.69 0.88 4.83
CA TYR A 271 -19.30 0.33 6.12
C TYR A 271 -17.86 0.70 6.46
N THR A 272 -17.67 1.12 7.71
CA THR A 272 -16.35 1.35 8.29
C THR A 272 -16.16 0.40 9.45
N THR A 273 -15.17 -0.48 9.37
CA THR A 273 -14.83 -1.42 10.44
C THR A 273 -14.29 -0.68 11.66
N ASN A 274 -14.84 -0.99 12.83
CA ASN A 274 -14.39 -0.41 14.08
C ASN A 274 -13.06 -1.04 14.54
N LYS A 275 -11.96 -0.33 14.25
CA LYS A 275 -10.60 -0.77 14.61
C LYS A 275 -10.42 -0.95 16.13
N GLU A 276 -11.03 -0.08 16.93
CA GLU A 276 -10.93 -0.16 18.40
C GLU A 276 -11.63 -1.41 18.94
N GLU A 277 -12.79 -1.75 18.39
CA GLU A 277 -13.53 -2.95 18.75
C GLU A 277 -12.73 -4.21 18.37
N MET A 278 -12.10 -4.23 17.19
CA MET A 278 -11.21 -5.32 16.79
C MET A 278 -10.01 -5.49 17.73
N ILE A 279 -9.43 -4.37 18.21
CA ILE A 279 -8.34 -4.41 19.21
C ILE A 279 -8.87 -4.93 20.54
N LYS A 280 -10.02 -4.47 21.02
CA LYS A 280 -10.65 -4.93 22.27
C LYS A 280 -10.96 -6.43 22.24
N LYS A 281 -11.43 -6.94 21.10
CA LYS A 281 -11.71 -8.38 20.88
C LYS A 281 -10.45 -9.22 20.59
N GLY A 282 -9.27 -8.61 20.54
CA GLY A 282 -8.01 -9.31 20.27
C GLY A 282 -7.82 -9.75 18.81
N SER A 283 -8.68 -9.30 17.88
CA SER A 283 -8.54 -9.58 16.45
C SER A 283 -7.42 -8.76 15.80
N LEU A 284 -7.07 -7.62 16.41
CA LEU A 284 -5.92 -6.79 16.06
C LEU A 284 -5.12 -6.42 17.31
N ILE A 285 -3.82 -6.24 17.14
CA ILE A 285 -2.92 -5.74 18.18
C ILE A 285 -2.63 -4.26 17.89
N LYS A 286 -2.78 -3.41 18.91
CA LYS A 286 -2.47 -1.99 18.80
C LYS A 286 -0.96 -1.78 18.62
N PRO A 287 -0.49 -1.17 17.52
CA PRO A 287 0.92 -0.89 17.33
C PRO A 287 1.42 0.18 18.31
N ILE A 288 2.64 0.01 18.78
CA ILE A 288 3.35 0.95 19.66
C ILE A 288 4.43 1.64 18.82
N LEU A 289 4.31 2.94 18.59
CA LEU A 289 5.32 3.72 17.91
C LEU A 289 6.52 3.97 18.82
N ARG A 290 7.71 3.74 18.30
CA ARG A 290 9.01 4.07 18.90
C ARG A 290 9.83 4.88 17.89
N PRO A 291 9.75 6.22 17.91
CA PRO A 291 10.61 7.05 17.08
C PRO A 291 12.08 6.85 17.49
N VAL A 292 12.93 6.70 16.49
CA VAL A 292 14.39 6.58 16.67
C VAL A 292 15.04 7.75 15.95
N PHE A 293 15.60 8.69 16.70
CA PHE A 293 16.30 9.84 16.15
C PHE A 293 17.75 9.47 15.85
N LEU A 294 18.14 9.65 14.60
CA LEU A 294 19.51 9.42 14.13
C LEU A 294 20.21 10.76 14.00
N LYS A 295 20.96 11.13 15.04
CA LYS A 295 21.73 12.37 15.08
C LYS A 295 23.01 12.24 14.25
N ASP A 296 23.27 13.23 13.40
CA ASP A 296 24.51 13.35 12.63
C ASP A 296 24.95 14.82 12.54
N ASP A 297 25.76 15.26 13.50
CA ASP A 297 26.26 16.64 13.61
C ASP A 297 27.11 17.04 12.39
N ILE A 298 27.84 16.11 11.79
CA ILE A 298 28.71 16.37 10.63
C ILE A 298 27.86 16.77 9.41
N MET A 299 26.79 16.02 9.16
CA MET A 299 25.91 16.29 8.02
C MET A 299 25.04 17.51 8.25
N PHE A 300 24.51 17.68 9.45
CA PHE A 300 23.74 18.85 9.81
C PHE A 300 24.52 20.14 9.54
N ASN A 301 25.79 20.23 10.00
CA ASN A 301 26.65 21.39 9.80
C ASN A 301 27.05 21.56 8.32
N LYS A 302 27.37 20.48 7.61
CA LYS A 302 27.76 20.52 6.20
C LYS A 302 26.64 21.04 5.30
N TYR A 303 25.38 20.72 5.61
CA TYR A 303 24.23 21.11 4.81
C TYR A 303 23.64 22.48 5.18
N ILE A 304 23.74 22.90 6.43
CA ILE A 304 23.32 24.26 6.82
C ILE A 304 24.29 25.32 6.29
N ASN A 305 25.59 25.02 6.28
CA ASN A 305 26.63 25.98 5.88
C ASN A 305 26.81 26.13 4.36
N LYS A 306 26.26 25.24 3.56
CA LYS A 306 26.24 25.38 2.11
C LYS A 306 24.87 25.87 1.67
N ASN A 307 24.79 27.07 1.12
CA ASN A 307 23.61 27.66 0.46
C ASN A 307 23.15 26.91 -0.81
N THR A 308 23.38 25.61 -0.90
CA THR A 308 22.95 24.76 -2.00
C THR A 308 21.56 24.18 -1.69
N GLU A 309 20.64 24.30 -2.64
CA GLU A 309 19.36 23.59 -2.61
C GLU A 309 19.63 22.08 -2.63
N ILE A 310 19.56 21.44 -1.45
CA ILE A 310 19.72 20.00 -1.32
C ILE A 310 18.35 19.38 -1.43
N GLU A 311 18.18 18.49 -2.37
CA GLU A 311 16.97 17.72 -2.49
C GLU A 311 16.84 16.71 -1.33
N PHE A 312 15.61 16.50 -0.86
CA PHE A 312 15.34 15.49 0.19
C PHE A 312 15.84 14.08 -0.20
N ARG A 313 15.89 13.80 -1.50
CA ARG A 313 16.42 12.55 -2.03
C ARG A 313 17.90 12.34 -1.65
N ASP A 314 18.70 13.39 -1.67
CA ASP A 314 20.14 13.31 -1.34
C ASP A 314 20.37 13.03 0.14
N VAL A 315 19.53 13.63 1.00
CA VAL A 315 19.53 13.36 2.44
C VAL A 315 19.20 11.90 2.72
N VAL A 316 18.14 11.39 2.11
CA VAL A 316 17.74 9.99 2.26
C VAL A 316 18.84 9.05 1.78
N ASN A 317 19.45 9.32 0.62
CA ASN A 317 20.51 8.49 0.06
C ASN A 317 21.75 8.49 0.94
N TYR A 318 22.10 9.62 1.56
CA TYR A 318 23.21 9.70 2.51
C TYR A 318 23.00 8.77 3.70
N TYR A 319 21.87 8.89 4.40
CA TYR A 319 21.60 8.09 5.60
C TYR A 319 21.46 6.59 5.27
N TYR A 320 20.89 6.24 4.12
CA TYR A 320 20.82 4.84 3.69
C TYR A 320 22.19 4.21 3.44
N ASN A 321 23.13 4.98 2.95
CA ASN A 321 24.47 4.48 2.62
C ASN A 321 25.47 4.66 3.77
N ASN A 322 25.08 5.35 4.85
CA ASN A 322 25.97 5.60 5.97
C ASN A 322 26.21 4.31 6.78
N PRO A 323 27.46 3.78 6.82
CA PRO A 323 27.78 2.54 7.54
C PRO A 323 27.46 2.60 9.04
N LEU A 324 27.59 3.77 9.65
CA LEU A 324 27.30 3.96 11.07
C LEU A 324 25.80 3.81 11.36
N VAL A 325 24.94 4.34 10.48
CA VAL A 325 23.48 4.16 10.57
C VAL A 325 23.12 2.69 10.41
N ILE A 326 23.66 2.03 9.38
CA ILE A 326 23.43 0.61 9.13
C ILE A 326 23.84 -0.22 10.35
N ASN A 327 25.01 0.03 10.92
CA ASN A 327 25.51 -0.68 12.09
C ASN A 327 24.61 -0.47 13.33
N LYS A 328 24.19 0.78 13.62
CA LYS A 328 23.32 1.07 14.76
C LYS A 328 21.95 0.43 14.65
N VAL A 329 21.32 0.51 13.48
CA VAL A 329 20.06 -0.17 13.23
C VAL A 329 20.22 -1.68 13.38
N SER A 330 21.29 -2.25 12.83
CA SER A 330 21.57 -3.69 12.91
C SER A 330 21.85 -4.14 14.36
N LYS A 331 22.48 -3.31 15.19
CA LYS A 331 22.63 -3.56 16.65
C LYS A 331 21.28 -3.57 17.37
N LEU A 332 20.34 -2.68 16.99
CA LEU A 332 18.98 -2.72 17.55
C LEU A 332 18.26 -4.00 17.14
N VAL A 333 18.37 -4.40 15.87
CA VAL A 333 17.83 -5.70 15.38
C VAL A 333 18.42 -6.87 16.19
N TYR A 334 19.72 -6.85 16.46
CA TYR A 334 20.38 -7.87 17.30
C TYR A 334 19.81 -7.93 18.72
N LYS A 335 19.64 -6.79 19.39
CA LYS A 335 19.09 -6.72 20.76
C LYS A 335 17.70 -7.35 20.85
N LEU A 336 16.92 -7.29 19.79
CA LEU A 336 15.52 -7.76 19.73
C LEU A 336 15.37 -9.13 19.07
N PHE A 337 16.47 -9.72 18.59
CA PHE A 337 16.48 -10.91 17.75
C PHE A 337 15.89 -12.16 18.42
N ASN A 338 16.18 -12.39 19.72
CA ASN A 338 15.77 -13.61 20.38
C ASN A 338 14.27 -13.67 20.67
N GLU A 339 13.66 -12.51 20.95
CA GLU A 339 12.29 -12.42 21.44
C GLU A 339 11.28 -12.16 20.31
N HIS A 340 11.69 -11.50 19.23
CA HIS A 340 10.79 -10.92 18.26
C HIS A 340 11.09 -11.33 16.81
N SER A 341 10.01 -11.46 16.02
CA SER A 341 10.09 -11.54 14.57
C SER A 341 10.02 -10.15 13.98
N GLN A 342 11.01 -9.77 13.14
CA GLN A 342 11.26 -8.41 12.72
C GLN A 342 11.15 -8.26 11.20
N LEU A 343 10.55 -7.18 10.74
CA LEU A 343 10.48 -6.77 9.33
C LEU A 343 11.24 -5.46 9.15
N ILE A 344 12.19 -5.44 8.23
CA ILE A 344 12.95 -4.26 7.85
C ILE A 344 12.57 -3.87 6.44
N ILE A 345 12.05 -2.65 6.26
CA ILE A 345 11.64 -2.15 4.95
C ILE A 345 12.67 -1.13 4.46
N CYS A 346 13.31 -1.46 3.35
CA CYS A 346 14.27 -0.60 2.65
C CYS A 346 13.63 -0.03 1.37
N LYS A 347 14.20 1.05 0.84
CA LYS A 347 13.72 1.65 -0.42
C LYS A 347 14.21 0.88 -1.63
N GLU A 348 15.46 0.46 -1.64
CA GLU A 348 16.19 -0.10 -2.78
C GLU A 348 16.85 -1.44 -2.43
N LYS A 349 17.06 -2.30 -3.45
CA LYS A 349 17.65 -3.63 -3.26
C LYS A 349 19.08 -3.59 -2.73
N GLU A 350 19.89 -2.65 -3.17
CA GLU A 350 21.28 -2.52 -2.70
C GLU A 350 21.34 -2.28 -1.19
N ILE A 351 20.41 -1.50 -0.67
CA ILE A 351 20.30 -1.24 0.76
C ILE A 351 19.88 -2.50 1.52
N VAL A 352 18.96 -3.29 0.97
CA VAL A 352 18.57 -4.60 1.52
C VAL A 352 19.82 -5.48 1.71
N TYR A 353 20.71 -5.54 0.72
CA TYR A 353 21.92 -6.37 0.78
C TYR A 353 22.95 -5.85 1.80
N LYS A 354 23.08 -4.52 1.95
CA LYS A 354 23.95 -3.92 2.98
C LYS A 354 23.46 -4.28 4.39
N TYR A 355 22.17 -4.09 4.67
CA TYR A 355 21.58 -4.46 5.96
C TYR A 355 21.69 -5.97 6.22
N PHE A 356 21.42 -6.80 5.23
CA PHE A 356 21.54 -8.24 5.37
C PHE A 356 22.96 -8.64 5.80
N LYS A 357 23.98 -8.15 5.08
CA LYS A 357 25.38 -8.43 5.39
C LYS A 357 25.74 -7.97 6.82
N GLU A 358 25.37 -6.76 7.18
CA GLU A 358 25.70 -6.18 8.50
C GLU A 358 24.97 -6.94 9.64
N ILE A 359 23.70 -7.27 9.47
CA ILE A 359 22.93 -8.04 10.46
C ILE A 359 23.56 -9.41 10.65
N ILE A 360 23.91 -10.11 9.57
CA ILE A 360 24.60 -11.42 9.66
C ILE A 360 25.95 -11.26 10.35
N SER A 361 26.69 -10.20 10.09
CA SER A 361 28.01 -9.98 10.71
C SER A 361 27.91 -9.78 12.23
N ILE A 362 26.85 -9.12 12.69
CA ILE A 362 26.62 -8.87 14.13
C ILE A 362 26.02 -10.10 14.81
N LEU A 363 25.04 -10.76 14.19
CA LEU A 363 24.40 -11.94 14.74
C LEU A 363 25.32 -13.16 14.77
N PHE A 364 26.07 -13.37 13.70
CA PHE A 364 26.84 -14.57 13.43
C PHE A 364 28.26 -14.26 12.93
N PRO A 365 29.13 -13.66 13.74
CA PRO A 365 30.48 -13.26 13.28
C PRO A 365 31.33 -14.45 12.81
N LYS A 366 31.09 -15.65 13.35
CA LYS A 366 31.73 -16.87 12.86
C LYS A 366 31.26 -17.30 11.47
N ALA A 367 30.01 -16.99 11.11
CA ALA A 367 29.42 -17.29 9.80
C ALA A 367 30.12 -16.50 8.68
N ILE A 368 30.48 -15.23 8.92
CA ILE A 368 31.26 -14.43 7.96
C ILE A 368 32.62 -15.05 7.71
N LYS A 369 33.37 -15.42 8.76
CA LYS A 369 34.68 -16.07 8.61
C LYS A 369 34.55 -17.39 7.86
N LYS A 370 33.52 -18.19 8.14
CA LYS A 370 33.20 -19.43 7.44
C LYS A 370 32.90 -19.19 5.96
N TYR A 371 32.08 -18.18 5.65
CA TYR A 371 31.79 -17.76 4.27
C TYR A 371 33.06 -17.38 3.50
N GLU A 372 33.89 -16.51 4.08
CA GLU A 372 35.13 -16.08 3.44
C GLU A 372 36.08 -17.25 3.17
N LYS A 373 36.20 -18.20 4.12
CA LYS A 373 36.97 -19.42 3.95
C LYS A 373 36.43 -20.25 2.80
N ILE A 374 35.14 -20.58 2.81
CA ILE A 374 34.51 -21.40 1.75
C ILE A 374 34.65 -20.71 0.39
N LYS A 375 34.46 -19.40 0.30
CA LYS A 375 34.63 -18.64 -0.94
C LYS A 375 36.05 -18.72 -1.44
N LYS A 376 37.06 -18.54 -0.57
CA LYS A 376 38.48 -18.64 -0.90
C LYS A 376 38.84 -20.04 -1.39
N ASP A 377 38.36 -21.08 -0.71
CA ASP A 377 38.64 -22.48 -1.10
C ASP A 377 38.00 -22.82 -2.45
N LYS A 378 36.79 -22.37 -2.74
CA LYS A 378 36.13 -22.53 -4.04
C LYS A 378 36.91 -21.83 -5.17
N ILE A 379 37.34 -20.58 -4.93
CA ILE A 379 38.18 -19.85 -5.90
C ILE A 379 39.46 -20.59 -6.18
N LYS A 380 40.17 -21.03 -5.12
CA LYS A 380 41.42 -21.78 -5.26
C LYS A 380 41.22 -23.07 -6.05
N ASN A 381 40.19 -23.85 -5.74
CA ASN A 381 39.87 -25.09 -6.43
C ASN A 381 39.53 -24.85 -7.92
N LEU A 382 38.81 -23.81 -8.26
CA LEU A 382 38.51 -23.44 -9.65
C LEU A 382 39.80 -23.00 -10.39
N GLN A 383 40.65 -22.22 -9.75
CA GLN A 383 41.94 -21.83 -10.34
C GLN A 383 42.85 -23.04 -10.64
N VAL A 384 42.86 -24.04 -9.75
CA VAL A 384 43.59 -25.30 -10.00
C VAL A 384 42.97 -26.05 -11.17
N LYS A 385 41.63 -26.21 -11.20
CA LYS A 385 40.93 -26.87 -12.33
C LYS A 385 41.17 -26.16 -13.67
N ILE A 386 41.16 -24.81 -13.69
CA ILE A 386 41.46 -24.04 -14.91
C ILE A 386 42.90 -24.29 -15.42
N LYS A 387 43.86 -24.46 -14.50
CA LYS A 387 45.25 -24.75 -14.87
C LYS A 387 45.45 -26.16 -15.42
N SER A 388 44.69 -27.14 -14.92
CA SER A 388 44.80 -28.53 -15.34
C SER A 388 43.89 -28.89 -16.53
N GLU A 389 42.96 -28.04 -16.92
CA GLU A 389 42.02 -28.30 -18.02
C GLU A 389 42.68 -28.02 -19.38
N THR A 390 42.66 -29.02 -20.24
CA THR A 390 43.24 -28.97 -21.60
C THR A 390 42.21 -28.58 -22.67
N ASN A 391 40.91 -28.79 -22.40
CA ASN A 391 39.84 -28.44 -23.33
C ASN A 391 39.50 -26.95 -23.18
N GLU A 392 39.70 -26.17 -24.23
CA GLU A 392 39.50 -24.72 -24.20
C GLU A 392 38.04 -24.30 -23.92
N ASP A 393 37.04 -25.04 -24.39
CA ASP A 393 35.62 -24.74 -24.13
C ASP A 393 35.29 -24.94 -22.64
N LYS A 394 35.74 -26.05 -22.06
CA LYS A 394 35.57 -26.31 -20.62
C LYS A 394 36.33 -25.27 -19.79
N LYS A 395 37.53 -24.92 -20.19
CA LYS A 395 38.33 -23.88 -19.54
C LYS A 395 37.66 -22.52 -19.56
N ARG A 396 36.99 -22.17 -20.67
CA ARG A 396 36.17 -20.94 -20.78
C ARG A 396 34.97 -20.93 -19.84
N VAL A 397 34.30 -22.08 -19.68
CA VAL A 397 33.19 -22.23 -18.72
C VAL A 397 33.68 -22.04 -17.27
N LEU A 398 34.79 -22.71 -16.91
CA LEU A 398 35.39 -22.58 -15.56
C LEU A 398 35.86 -21.16 -15.25
N LYS A 399 36.44 -20.42 -16.22
CA LYS A 399 36.79 -19.01 -16.07
C LYS A 399 35.56 -18.14 -15.80
N LYS A 400 34.46 -18.36 -16.52
CA LYS A 400 33.18 -17.63 -16.27
C LYS A 400 32.60 -17.94 -14.88
N GLU A 401 32.74 -19.19 -14.43
CA GLU A 401 32.30 -19.59 -13.08
C GLU A 401 33.17 -18.92 -12.01
N LEU A 402 34.48 -18.83 -12.20
CA LEU A 402 35.41 -18.14 -11.31
C LEU A 402 35.04 -16.65 -11.19
N GLU A 403 34.90 -15.95 -12.33
CA GLU A 403 34.50 -14.54 -12.35
C GLU A 403 33.16 -14.32 -11.66
N LYS A 404 32.22 -15.24 -11.82
CA LYS A 404 30.91 -15.18 -11.17
C LYS A 404 31.04 -15.27 -9.65
N ILE A 405 31.86 -16.20 -9.12
CA ILE A 405 32.07 -16.35 -7.68
C ILE A 405 32.84 -15.15 -7.10
N GLU A 406 33.84 -14.65 -7.81
CA GLU A 406 34.63 -13.49 -7.36
C GLU A 406 33.79 -12.24 -7.24
N LYS A 407 32.90 -11.98 -8.23
CA LYS A 407 32.02 -10.82 -8.29
C LYS A 407 30.70 -10.99 -7.53
N GLU A 408 30.41 -12.20 -7.03
CA GLU A 408 29.14 -12.50 -6.37
C GLU A 408 29.00 -11.71 -5.06
N GLU A 409 27.92 -10.94 -4.94
CA GLU A 409 27.59 -10.23 -3.71
C GLU A 409 27.24 -11.21 -2.58
N PHE A 410 27.69 -10.92 -1.36
CA PHE A 410 27.46 -11.75 -0.18
C PHE A 410 25.99 -12.20 -0.05
N ALA A 411 25.06 -11.27 -0.16
CA ALA A 411 23.64 -11.52 0.04
C ALA A 411 22.98 -12.43 -1.02
N LYS A 412 23.61 -12.58 -2.20
CA LYS A 412 23.16 -13.43 -3.31
C LYS A 412 23.89 -14.75 -3.39
N SER A 413 24.91 -14.93 -2.56
CA SER A 413 25.81 -16.09 -2.68
C SER A 413 25.14 -17.40 -2.29
N LYS A 414 25.30 -18.39 -3.15
CA LYS A 414 24.87 -19.77 -2.85
C LYS A 414 25.62 -20.40 -1.68
N ILE A 415 26.81 -19.87 -1.34
CA ILE A 415 27.63 -20.33 -0.21
C ILE A 415 26.87 -20.16 1.11
N LEU A 416 25.96 -19.16 1.21
CA LEU A 416 25.16 -18.99 2.42
C LEU A 416 24.27 -20.18 2.75
N LYS A 417 23.88 -21.00 1.75
CA LYS A 417 23.12 -22.24 1.97
C LYS A 417 23.95 -23.31 2.73
N GLU A 418 25.27 -23.17 2.74
CA GLU A 418 26.20 -24.05 3.45
C GLU A 418 26.45 -23.57 4.89
N ILE A 419 25.76 -22.48 5.31
CA ILE A 419 25.90 -21.85 6.63
C ILE A 419 24.53 -21.78 7.30
N PRO A 420 24.06 -22.86 7.95
CA PRO A 420 22.69 -22.97 8.48
C PRO A 420 22.29 -21.84 9.44
N GLU A 421 23.25 -21.28 10.18
CA GLU A 421 23.02 -20.24 11.16
C GLU A 421 22.40 -18.97 10.52
N THR A 422 22.64 -18.73 9.22
CA THR A 422 22.13 -17.56 8.51
C THR A 422 20.68 -17.71 8.03
N GLU A 423 20.13 -18.93 8.10
CA GLU A 423 18.78 -19.25 7.61
C GLU A 423 17.66 -18.51 8.36
N CYS A 424 17.90 -18.05 9.58
CA CYS A 424 16.94 -17.28 10.38
C CYS A 424 16.82 -15.79 9.94
N VAL A 425 17.65 -15.32 9.01
CA VAL A 425 17.56 -14.00 8.37
C VAL A 425 17.36 -14.18 6.88
N LYS A 426 16.31 -13.61 6.31
CA LYS A 426 15.99 -13.76 4.89
C LYS A 426 15.72 -12.43 4.21
N ILE A 427 16.08 -12.40 2.94
CA ILE A 427 15.72 -11.33 2.02
C ILE A 427 14.46 -11.75 1.27
N LEU A 428 13.47 -10.86 1.23
CA LEU A 428 12.24 -11.08 0.51
C LEU A 428 12.08 -10.00 -0.58
N THR A 429 12.28 -10.38 -1.83
CA THR A 429 12.17 -9.48 -3.00
C THR A 429 11.22 -10.06 -4.05
N GLY A 430 10.79 -9.22 -4.99
CA GLY A 430 9.89 -9.62 -6.08
C GLY A 430 10.49 -10.64 -7.08
N GLU A 431 11.78 -10.93 -6.99
CA GLU A 431 12.49 -11.89 -7.85
C GLU A 431 12.32 -13.34 -7.39
N LEU A 432 11.87 -13.56 -6.15
CA LEU A 432 11.67 -14.88 -5.59
C LEU A 432 10.46 -15.58 -6.25
N LYS A 433 10.62 -16.87 -6.51
CA LYS A 433 9.52 -17.72 -6.95
C LYS A 433 8.46 -17.85 -5.86
N LYS A 434 7.23 -18.21 -6.25
CA LYS A 434 6.10 -18.34 -5.33
C LYS A 434 6.42 -19.32 -4.20
N GLU A 435 6.94 -20.50 -4.54
CA GLU A 435 7.24 -21.57 -3.56
C GLU A 435 8.29 -21.12 -2.52
N GLU A 436 9.33 -20.41 -2.96
CA GLU A 436 10.37 -19.88 -2.06
C GLU A 436 9.81 -18.81 -1.13
N ARG A 437 8.95 -17.94 -1.65
CA ARG A 437 8.28 -16.89 -0.88
C ARG A 437 7.33 -17.48 0.16
N ASP A 438 6.49 -18.43 -0.22
CA ASP A 438 5.53 -19.09 0.66
C ASP A 438 6.25 -19.87 1.76
N LYS A 439 7.38 -20.48 1.45
CA LYS A 439 8.26 -21.11 2.43
C LYS A 439 8.81 -20.09 3.44
N ILE A 440 9.31 -18.93 2.99
CA ILE A 440 9.80 -17.88 3.88
C ILE A 440 8.68 -17.39 4.80
N ILE A 441 7.47 -17.19 4.27
CA ILE A 441 6.28 -16.78 5.05
C ILE A 441 5.94 -17.83 6.10
N SER A 442 5.86 -19.10 5.71
CA SER A 442 5.59 -20.23 6.61
C SER A 442 6.66 -20.37 7.70
N ASP A 443 7.94 -20.33 7.33
CA ASP A 443 9.04 -20.46 8.27
C ASP A 443 9.12 -19.25 9.22
N THR A 444 8.68 -18.06 8.81
CA THR A 444 8.58 -16.89 9.70
C THR A 444 7.43 -17.07 10.69
N ASN A 445 6.27 -17.54 10.24
CA ASN A 445 5.13 -17.84 11.12
C ASN A 445 5.48 -18.90 12.15
N ASN A 446 6.36 -19.83 11.84
CA ASN A 446 6.87 -20.89 12.72
C ASN A 446 8.12 -20.47 13.52
N ARG A 447 8.52 -19.21 13.51
CA ARG A 447 9.71 -18.67 14.20
C ARG A 447 11.07 -19.25 13.76
N LYS A 448 11.17 -19.96 12.66
CA LYS A 448 12.45 -20.38 12.09
C LYS A 448 13.19 -19.18 11.51
N ILE A 449 12.46 -18.31 10.81
CA ILE A 449 12.98 -17.02 10.33
C ILE A 449 12.54 -15.95 11.32
N LYS A 450 13.50 -15.17 11.79
CA LYS A 450 13.28 -14.12 12.79
C LYS A 450 13.43 -12.71 12.21
N VAL A 451 14.19 -12.54 11.13
CA VAL A 451 14.39 -11.25 10.48
C VAL A 451 14.13 -11.37 8.99
N ILE A 452 13.24 -10.53 8.49
CA ILE A 452 12.99 -10.36 7.06
C ILE A 452 13.42 -8.95 6.66
N ILE A 453 14.18 -8.84 5.57
CA ILE A 453 14.57 -7.59 4.97
C ILE A 453 13.96 -7.53 3.58
N THR A 454 13.21 -6.46 3.28
CA THR A 454 12.46 -6.34 2.03
C THR A 454 12.52 -4.93 1.45
N THR A 455 12.09 -4.80 0.20
CA THR A 455 11.88 -3.50 -0.43
C THR A 455 10.44 -3.02 -0.26
N SER A 456 10.21 -1.72 -0.43
CA SER A 456 8.88 -1.11 -0.35
C SER A 456 7.87 -1.66 -1.38
N LEU A 457 8.33 -2.23 -2.50
CA LEU A 457 7.46 -2.86 -3.50
C LEU A 457 6.84 -4.15 -2.97
N MET A 458 7.62 -4.95 -2.23
CA MET A 458 7.13 -6.19 -1.62
C MET A 458 6.30 -5.97 -0.37
N ASP A 459 6.45 -4.80 0.25
CA ASP A 459 5.70 -4.42 1.45
C ASP A 459 4.19 -4.54 1.26
N LYS A 460 3.65 -4.14 0.12
CA LYS A 460 2.20 -4.21 -0.18
C LYS A 460 1.64 -5.64 -0.20
N ALA A 461 2.47 -6.63 -0.44
CA ALA A 461 2.05 -8.00 -0.75
C ALA A 461 2.38 -9.05 0.33
N ILE A 462 3.12 -8.67 1.38
CA ILE A 462 3.52 -9.59 2.45
C ILE A 462 2.37 -9.79 3.45
N SER A 463 1.99 -11.05 3.68
CA SER A 463 1.01 -11.44 4.69
C SER A 463 1.65 -12.38 5.71
N ILE A 464 2.42 -11.83 6.66
CA ILE A 464 3.05 -12.59 7.73
C ILE A 464 2.43 -12.20 9.06
N ASN A 465 1.72 -13.14 9.70
CA ASN A 465 0.95 -12.84 10.91
C ASN A 465 1.84 -12.69 12.15
N ARG A 466 2.99 -13.38 12.17
CA ARG A 466 3.89 -13.44 13.32
C ARG A 466 4.79 -12.24 13.51
N LEU A 467 4.88 -11.31 12.56
CA LEU A 467 5.74 -10.14 12.68
C LEU A 467 5.37 -9.27 13.89
N ASP A 468 6.31 -9.09 14.81
CA ASP A 468 6.14 -8.32 16.05
C ASP A 468 6.67 -6.88 15.88
N ILE A 469 7.73 -6.72 15.09
CA ILE A 469 8.45 -5.46 14.95
C ILE A 469 8.54 -5.06 13.47
N LEU A 470 8.34 -3.77 13.24
CA LEU A 470 8.54 -3.12 11.95
C LEU A 470 9.59 -2.02 12.08
N HIS A 471 10.63 -2.09 11.25
CA HIS A 471 11.64 -1.05 11.11
C HIS A 471 11.37 -0.24 9.84
N LEU A 472 10.94 1.02 9.99
CA LEU A 472 10.70 1.97 8.90
C LEU A 472 11.94 2.84 8.69
N LEU A 473 12.85 2.38 7.84
CA LEU A 473 14.13 3.07 7.61
C LEU A 473 13.99 4.36 6.80
N PHE A 474 12.89 4.55 6.08
CA PHE A 474 12.72 5.74 5.26
C PHE A 474 11.39 6.44 5.52
N SER A 475 11.49 7.75 5.48
CA SER A 475 10.35 8.63 5.63
C SER A 475 9.48 8.64 4.37
N THR A 476 8.18 8.57 4.56
CA THR A 476 7.19 8.85 3.51
C THR A 476 6.21 9.88 4.03
N ARG A 477 5.76 10.78 3.15
CA ARG A 477 4.67 11.72 3.47
C ARG A 477 3.29 11.06 3.40
N GLU A 478 3.22 9.89 2.78
CA GLU A 478 1.97 9.24 2.48
C GLU A 478 1.42 8.53 3.71
N ARG A 479 0.33 9.05 4.24
CA ARG A 479 -0.44 8.46 5.33
C ARG A 479 -0.89 7.04 5.00
N VAL A 480 -1.35 6.83 3.78
CA VAL A 480 -1.82 5.53 3.28
C VAL A 480 -0.75 4.45 3.47
N ASN A 481 0.48 4.70 2.99
CA ASN A 481 1.57 3.73 3.10
C ASN A 481 1.94 3.45 4.56
N THR A 482 1.91 4.46 5.43
CA THR A 482 2.20 4.28 6.86
C THR A 482 1.18 3.37 7.52
N VAL A 483 -0.11 3.63 7.34
CA VAL A 483 -1.19 2.81 7.91
C VAL A 483 -1.17 1.38 7.38
N GLN A 484 -0.90 1.19 6.09
CA GLN A 484 -0.77 -0.14 5.49
C GLN A 484 0.39 -0.93 6.09
N ARG A 485 1.55 -0.29 6.29
CA ARG A 485 2.73 -0.93 6.89
C ARG A 485 2.51 -1.33 8.33
N GLU A 486 1.93 -0.44 9.15
CA GLU A 486 1.54 -0.78 10.52
C GLU A 486 0.57 -1.96 10.58
N GLY A 487 -0.37 -2.02 9.65
CA GLY A 487 -1.31 -3.12 9.53
C GLY A 487 -0.64 -4.49 9.35
N ARG A 488 0.60 -4.55 8.85
CA ARG A 488 1.35 -5.81 8.70
C ARG A 488 1.69 -6.45 10.04
N ILE A 489 2.05 -5.62 11.01
CA ILE A 489 2.39 -6.09 12.35
C ILE A 489 1.24 -6.05 13.34
N SER A 490 0.09 -5.47 12.95
CA SER A 490 -1.09 -5.38 13.83
C SER A 490 -1.92 -6.67 13.87
N ARG A 491 -1.62 -7.66 13.03
CA ARG A 491 -2.38 -8.92 12.98
C ARG A 491 -2.24 -9.70 14.27
N ALA A 492 -3.36 -10.18 14.80
CA ALA A 492 -3.34 -11.12 15.91
C ALA A 492 -2.76 -12.47 15.43
N TYR A 493 -1.96 -13.08 16.27
CA TYR A 493 -1.40 -14.41 16.06
C TYR A 493 -1.11 -15.10 17.38
N LYS A 494 -1.04 -16.45 17.38
CA LYS A 494 -0.80 -17.25 18.58
C LYS A 494 0.45 -16.76 19.33
N ASN A 495 0.29 -16.46 20.61
CA ASN A 495 1.37 -15.97 21.49
C ASN A 495 2.02 -14.65 21.08
N LYS A 496 1.36 -13.84 20.24
CA LYS A 496 1.80 -12.50 19.89
C LYS A 496 1.07 -11.48 20.75
N THR A 497 1.81 -10.72 21.56
CA THR A 497 1.26 -9.77 22.54
C THR A 497 1.56 -8.32 22.19
N LYS A 498 2.56 -8.07 21.32
CA LYS A 498 3.06 -6.73 21.01
C LYS A 498 3.21 -6.53 19.50
N ALA A 499 3.03 -5.30 19.08
CA ALA A 499 3.35 -4.81 17.73
C ALA A 499 4.10 -3.48 17.90
N ILE A 500 5.38 -3.42 17.52
CA ILE A 500 6.23 -2.25 17.71
C ILE A 500 6.71 -1.73 16.36
N VAL A 501 6.54 -0.43 16.15
CA VAL A 501 7.04 0.28 14.97
C VAL A 501 8.22 1.15 15.38
N PHE A 502 9.41 0.84 14.90
CA PHE A 502 10.55 1.74 14.95
C PHE A 502 10.55 2.62 13.72
N ASP A 503 10.28 3.90 13.90
CA ASP A 503 10.28 4.91 12.84
C ASP A 503 11.56 5.73 12.94
N TYR A 504 12.44 5.57 11.96
CA TYR A 504 13.77 6.22 11.96
C TYR A 504 13.66 7.62 11.37
N ILE A 505 14.00 8.61 12.18
CA ILE A 505 13.96 10.03 11.86
C ILE A 505 15.38 10.54 11.77
N TYR A 506 15.77 10.99 10.60
CA TYR A 506 17.10 11.52 10.36
C TYR A 506 17.22 12.94 10.88
N ASP A 507 18.42 13.34 11.31
CA ASP A 507 18.74 14.70 11.76
C ASP A 507 18.77 15.68 10.58
N HIS A 508 17.59 15.90 10.00
CA HIS A 508 17.35 16.81 8.91
C HIS A 508 15.92 17.33 8.96
N TYR A 509 15.75 18.65 8.78
CA TYR A 509 14.44 19.30 8.91
C TYR A 509 13.33 18.66 8.04
N MET A 510 13.64 18.22 6.82
CA MET A 510 12.65 17.56 5.97
C MET A 510 12.20 16.22 6.54
N SER A 511 13.08 15.46 7.20
CA SER A 511 12.73 14.22 7.87
C SER A 511 11.79 14.47 9.04
N PHE A 512 12.09 15.49 9.86
CA PHE A 512 11.20 15.95 10.93
C PHE A 512 9.88 16.46 10.39
N PHE A 513 9.90 17.26 9.34
CA PHE A 513 8.69 17.80 8.73
C PHE A 513 7.80 16.72 8.14
N GLN A 514 8.38 15.63 7.64
CA GLN A 514 7.62 14.46 7.18
C GLN A 514 7.05 13.65 8.34
N PHE A 515 7.75 13.59 9.45
CA PHE A 515 7.26 12.94 10.66
C PHE A 515 6.18 13.77 11.35
N TYR A 516 6.40 15.08 11.46
CA TYR A 516 5.51 16.02 12.13
C TYR A 516 5.05 17.13 11.19
N ASN A 517 3.86 17.02 10.64
CA ASN A 517 3.23 18.08 9.86
C ASN A 517 1.95 18.55 10.56
N THR A 518 1.93 19.82 10.97
CA THR A 518 0.78 20.48 11.61
C THR A 518 -0.47 20.54 10.71
N LYS A 519 -0.34 20.28 9.41
CA LYS A 519 -1.45 20.32 8.43
C LYS A 519 -2.12 18.95 8.18
N GLY A 520 -1.90 17.96 9.02
CA GLY A 520 -2.70 16.73 9.04
C GLY A 520 -2.35 15.65 8.03
N THR A 521 -1.18 15.70 7.37
CA THR A 521 -0.77 14.73 6.34
C THR A 521 0.56 14.05 6.64
N CYS A 522 0.94 13.88 7.90
CA CYS A 522 2.23 13.31 8.25
C CYS A 522 2.11 11.94 8.93
N ARG A 523 3.23 11.24 9.01
CA ARG A 523 3.32 9.94 9.68
C ARG A 523 2.85 9.99 11.14
N MET A 524 3.16 11.07 11.84
CA MET A 524 2.71 11.26 13.21
C MET A 524 1.19 11.27 13.35
N VAL A 525 0.47 11.89 12.41
CA VAL A 525 -1.00 11.88 12.40
C VAL A 525 -1.53 10.49 12.09
N ALA A 526 -0.91 9.77 11.15
CA ALA A 526 -1.24 8.39 10.85
C ALA A 526 -1.04 7.47 12.06
N HIS A 527 0.06 7.66 12.78
CA HIS A 527 0.36 6.93 14.02
C HIS A 527 -0.53 7.36 15.19
N ASN A 528 -0.95 8.63 15.25
CA ASN A 528 -1.74 9.19 16.36
C ASN A 528 -3.15 8.60 16.46
N GLU A 529 -3.68 8.08 15.39
CA GLU A 529 -4.89 7.25 15.44
C GLU A 529 -4.67 5.97 16.28
N SER A 530 -3.43 5.59 16.51
CA SER A 530 -3.03 4.36 17.19
C SER A 530 -2.14 4.56 18.43
N VAL A 531 -1.48 5.71 18.63
CA VAL A 531 -0.41 5.88 19.64
C VAL A 531 -0.37 7.27 20.25
N LYS A 532 -0.26 7.35 21.58
CA LYS A 532 0.09 8.59 22.29
C LYS A 532 1.60 8.85 22.16
N ILE A 533 1.97 9.96 21.56
CA ILE A 533 3.37 10.39 21.47
C ILE A 533 3.78 10.96 22.83
N PRO A 534 4.90 10.50 23.40
CA PRO A 534 5.42 11.05 24.65
C PRO A 534 5.62 12.57 24.57
N SER A 535 5.28 13.29 25.62
CA SER A 535 5.32 14.76 25.68
C SER A 535 6.71 15.33 25.37
N ASN A 536 7.76 14.66 25.81
CA ASN A 536 9.15 15.01 25.58
C ASN A 536 9.53 14.97 24.08
N ILE A 537 9.05 13.98 23.31
CA ILE A 537 9.29 13.92 21.86
C ILE A 537 8.57 15.08 21.16
N LYS A 538 7.39 15.47 21.65
CA LYS A 538 6.64 16.60 21.12
C LYS A 538 7.36 17.93 21.34
N ILE A 539 8.00 18.12 22.50
CA ILE A 539 8.83 19.29 22.82
C ILE A 539 10.05 19.35 21.87
N PHE A 540 10.74 18.21 21.68
CA PHE A 540 11.89 18.11 20.80
C PHE A 540 11.52 18.45 19.33
N ILE A 541 10.42 17.93 18.82
CA ILE A 541 9.94 18.25 17.47
C ILE A 541 9.62 19.73 17.32
N ASN A 542 8.96 20.33 18.32
CA ASN A 542 8.66 21.76 18.31
C ASN A 542 9.93 22.63 18.32
N TYR A 543 10.94 22.23 19.09
CA TYR A 543 12.25 22.87 19.10
C TYR A 543 12.91 22.85 17.72
N LEU A 544 12.94 21.71 17.06
CA LEU A 544 13.53 21.57 15.72
C LEU A 544 12.79 22.34 14.66
N LEU A 545 11.45 22.38 14.73
CA LEU A 545 10.62 23.22 13.86
C LEU A 545 10.90 24.71 14.09
N LYS A 546 11.05 25.13 15.34
CA LYS A 546 11.38 26.51 15.71
C LYS A 546 12.77 26.89 15.18
N ARG A 547 13.78 26.05 15.41
CA ARG A 547 15.15 26.24 14.88
C ARG A 547 15.20 26.31 13.35
N PHE A 548 14.35 25.56 12.68
CA PHE A 548 14.24 25.61 11.22
C PHE A 548 13.54 26.89 10.70
N MET A 549 12.51 27.37 11.41
CA MET A 549 11.80 28.61 11.04
C MET A 549 12.62 29.86 11.33
N GLU A 550 13.45 29.83 12.35
CA GLU A 550 14.31 30.93 12.80
C GLU A 550 15.71 30.84 12.19
N LYS A 551 15.80 30.90 10.90
CA LYS A 551 17.00 30.68 10.06
C LYS A 551 18.27 31.50 10.43
N ASN A 552 18.24 32.36 11.45
CA ASN A 552 19.33 33.31 11.74
C ASN A 552 19.63 33.61 13.22
N ASN A 553 19.06 32.93 14.19
CA ASN A 553 19.39 33.25 15.59
C ASN A 553 19.97 32.03 16.33
N ASN A 554 21.18 32.17 16.83
CA ASN A 554 21.93 31.25 17.71
C ASN A 554 21.26 31.11 19.11
N ILE A 555 19.96 30.92 19.20
CA ILE A 555 19.29 30.67 20.48
C ILE A 555 19.34 29.17 20.74
N VAL A 556 20.26 28.78 21.63
CA VAL A 556 20.31 27.43 22.21
C VAL A 556 19.16 27.31 23.22
N ASP A 557 18.23 26.39 23.00
CA ASP A 557 17.20 26.09 23.98
C ASP A 557 17.80 25.21 25.08
N GLU A 558 17.98 25.78 26.27
CA GLU A 558 18.59 25.09 27.42
C GLU A 558 17.83 23.82 27.83
N GLU A 559 16.52 23.76 27.61
CA GLU A 559 15.70 22.59 27.94
C GLU A 559 15.96 21.44 26.97
N TYR A 560 16.21 21.73 25.71
CA TYR A 560 16.64 20.73 24.73
C TYR A 560 18.01 20.17 25.06
N GLU A 561 19.00 21.02 25.36
CA GLU A 561 20.35 20.58 25.69
C GLU A 561 20.39 19.66 26.93
N LYS A 562 19.51 19.90 27.91
CA LYS A 562 19.37 19.04 29.10
C LYS A 562 18.76 17.68 28.83
N THR A 563 17.92 17.55 27.80
CA THR A 563 17.11 16.35 27.55
C THR A 563 17.48 15.57 26.30
N LYS A 564 18.37 16.11 25.44
CA LYS A 564 18.77 15.49 24.16
C LYS A 564 19.31 14.06 24.29
N HIS A 565 20.04 13.77 25.39
CA HIS A 565 20.61 12.44 25.64
C HIS A 565 19.57 11.34 25.84
N LEU A 566 18.30 11.69 26.09
CA LEU A 566 17.22 10.73 26.33
C LEU A 566 16.63 10.13 25.04
N TYR A 567 16.85 10.78 23.88
CA TYR A 567 16.15 10.38 22.63
C TYR A 567 17.06 10.31 21.41
N GLU A 568 18.32 10.73 21.53
CA GLU A 568 19.24 10.75 20.40
C GLU A 568 20.09 9.50 20.34
N ILE A 569 20.11 8.85 19.18
CA ILE A 569 21.16 7.91 18.83
C ILE A 569 22.22 8.69 18.08
N ASP A 570 23.32 9.02 18.75
CA ASP A 570 24.46 9.66 18.10
C ASP A 570 25.11 8.69 17.11
N VAL A 571 25.08 9.04 15.84
CA VAL A 571 25.59 8.19 14.75
C VAL A 571 27.12 8.12 14.77
N ASN A 572 27.78 9.09 15.42
CA ASN A 572 29.23 9.18 15.50
C ASN A 572 29.84 8.54 16.77
N LYS A 573 28.98 8.08 17.67
CA LYS A 573 29.34 7.28 18.86
C LYS A 573 28.78 5.85 18.71
#